data_f21c27e05102e141ba2c57479082a4be
#
_entry.id   f21c27e05102e141ba2c57479082a4be
#
_cell.length_a   1.000
_cell.length_b   1.000
_cell.length_c   1.000
_cell.angle_alpha   90.00
_cell.angle_beta   90.00
_cell.angle_gamma   90.00
#
_symmetry.space_group_name_H-M   'P 1'
#
loop_
_entity.id
_entity.type
_entity.pdbx_description
1 polymer ?
#
loop_
_entity_poly.entity_id
_entity_poly.type
_entity_poly.pdbx_seq_one_letter_code
_entity_poly.pdbx_strand_id
1 'polypeptide(L)'
;MKGKADQFNRALLANRVKSTDAYVVAINSRDIDPYYGGAPPYYLKAFLPIGHPAIVFDSSTGKIVDRTITFRNELKKVHEAHVPTDTFLSGAYPFVSAVLHSRVDCANLPSRLGGDFQMLHNPSAVSIPDDLFAFMKQFRVTTDDDSFSLREL
;
A
#
# COMPACT_ATOMS: atom_id res chain seq x y z
N MET A 1 5.88 9.48 -3.33
CA MET A 1 4.49 10.03 -3.41
C MET A 1 4.49 11.53 -3.74
N LYS A 2 5.25 12.41 -3.06
CA LYS A 2 5.22 13.88 -3.29
C LYS A 2 5.30 14.28 -4.77
N GLY A 3 6.27 13.78 -5.53
CA GLY A 3 6.40 14.11 -6.96
C GLY A 3 5.19 13.68 -7.84
N LYS A 4 4.46 12.63 -7.43
CA LYS A 4 3.22 12.22 -8.09
C LYS A 4 2.05 13.12 -7.73
N ALA A 5 2.01 13.61 -6.49
CA ALA A 5 1.08 14.64 -6.06
C ALA A 5 1.23 15.92 -6.90
N ASP A 6 2.46 16.40 -7.04
CA ASP A 6 2.76 17.59 -7.83
C ASP A 6 2.41 17.39 -9.32
N GLN A 7 2.57 16.17 -9.84
CA GLN A 7 2.19 15.83 -11.22
C GLN A 7 0.67 15.91 -11.40
N PHE A 8 -0.11 15.34 -10.48
CA PHE A 8 -1.57 15.39 -10.52
C PHE A 8 -2.08 16.84 -10.42
N ASN A 9 -1.56 17.62 -9.48
CA ASN A 9 -1.93 19.02 -9.30
C ASN A 9 -1.66 19.86 -10.57
N ARG A 10 -0.51 19.65 -11.22
CA ARG A 10 -0.22 20.32 -12.50
C ARG A 10 -1.19 19.91 -13.61
N ALA A 11 -1.57 18.64 -13.68
CA ALA A 11 -2.55 18.17 -14.66
C ALA A 11 -3.95 18.76 -14.41
N LEU A 12 -4.34 18.88 -13.12
CA LEU A 12 -5.60 19.50 -12.71
C LEU A 12 -5.64 20.99 -13.09
N LEU A 13 -4.58 21.75 -12.76
CA LEU A 13 -4.46 23.17 -13.13
C LEU A 13 -4.47 23.39 -14.66
N ALA A 14 -3.96 22.43 -15.42
CA ALA A 14 -3.96 22.45 -16.87
C ALA A 14 -5.30 21.94 -17.49
N ASN A 15 -6.31 21.65 -16.69
CA ASN A 15 -7.60 21.07 -17.10
C ASN A 15 -7.46 19.76 -17.92
N ARG A 16 -6.40 18.98 -17.68
CA ARG A 16 -6.18 17.68 -18.31
C ARG A 16 -6.88 16.54 -17.58
N VAL A 17 -7.17 16.74 -16.30
CA VAL A 17 -7.91 15.84 -15.43
C VAL A 17 -8.87 16.64 -14.57
N LYS A 18 -9.90 15.98 -14.04
CA LYS A 18 -10.86 16.55 -13.10
C LYS A 18 -10.54 16.07 -11.68
N SER A 19 -11.00 16.80 -10.67
CA SER A 19 -10.87 16.39 -9.28
C SER A 19 -11.65 15.11 -8.94
N THR A 20 -12.60 14.74 -9.79
CA THR A 20 -13.42 13.51 -9.71
C THR A 20 -12.80 12.33 -10.44
N ASP A 21 -11.71 12.52 -11.17
CA ASP A 21 -11.04 11.43 -11.88
C ASP A 21 -10.21 10.59 -10.90
N ALA A 22 -10.31 9.27 -11.02
CA ALA A 22 -9.48 8.37 -10.25
C ALA A 22 -8.01 8.46 -10.70
N TYR A 23 -7.10 8.67 -9.76
CA TYR A 23 -5.67 8.73 -10.03
C TYR A 23 -4.94 7.53 -9.43
N VAL A 24 -4.39 6.68 -10.29
CA VAL A 24 -3.65 5.48 -9.90
C VAL A 24 -2.16 5.71 -10.08
N VAL A 25 -1.36 5.42 -9.04
CA VAL A 25 0.10 5.48 -9.09
C VAL A 25 0.65 4.08 -9.29
N ALA A 26 1.27 3.83 -10.43
CA ALA A 26 1.96 2.56 -10.69
C ALA A 26 3.38 2.57 -10.12
N ILE A 27 3.74 1.47 -9.44
CA ILE A 27 5.05 1.25 -8.83
C ILE A 27 5.57 -0.11 -9.29
N ASN A 28 6.77 -0.12 -9.87
CA ASN A 28 7.51 -1.35 -10.11
C ASN A 28 8.62 -1.47 -9.06
N SER A 29 8.65 -2.60 -8.36
CA SER A 29 9.63 -2.88 -7.31
C SER A 29 10.58 -4.05 -7.66
N ARG A 30 10.80 -4.32 -8.93
CA ARG A 30 11.65 -5.43 -9.40
C ARG A 30 13.06 -5.41 -8.80
N ASP A 31 13.62 -4.20 -8.61
CA ASP A 31 14.98 -4.01 -8.11
C ASP A 31 15.07 -4.09 -6.56
N ILE A 32 13.93 -4.29 -5.88
CA ILE A 32 13.89 -4.51 -4.43
C ILE A 32 13.97 -6.01 -4.14
N ASP A 33 14.96 -6.42 -3.34
CA ASP A 33 15.15 -7.81 -2.97
C ASP A 33 13.88 -8.41 -2.33
N PRO A 34 13.33 -9.51 -2.88
CA PRO A 34 12.15 -10.17 -2.33
C PRO A 34 12.34 -10.69 -0.91
N TYR A 35 13.55 -11.07 -0.53
CA TYR A 35 13.85 -11.61 0.79
C TYR A 35 13.72 -10.59 1.94
N TYR A 36 13.86 -9.30 1.65
CA TYR A 36 13.57 -8.27 2.66
C TYR A 36 12.07 -8.10 2.95
N GLY A 37 11.19 -8.71 2.16
CA GLY A 37 9.75 -8.47 2.19
C GLY A 37 9.01 -9.13 3.34
N GLY A 38 9.21 -10.37 3.55
CA GLY A 38 8.35 -11.15 4.44
C GLY A 38 6.85 -10.97 4.12
N ALA A 39 6.00 -11.57 4.91
CA ALA A 39 4.57 -11.24 4.92
C ALA A 39 4.31 -10.15 5.98
N PRO A 40 3.50 -9.12 5.70
CA PRO A 40 2.90 -8.73 4.42
C PRO A 40 3.89 -8.04 3.46
N PRO A 41 3.53 -7.94 2.15
CA PRO A 41 4.38 -7.35 1.12
C PRO A 41 4.83 -5.91 1.39
N TYR A 42 6.01 -5.52 0.88
CA TYR A 42 6.59 -4.18 1.09
C TYR A 42 5.71 -3.03 0.67
N TYR A 43 5.05 -3.14 -0.48
CA TYR A 43 4.23 -2.03 -0.96
C TYR A 43 3.08 -1.71 0.00
N LEU A 44 2.52 -2.71 0.68
CA LEU A 44 1.52 -2.50 1.73
C LEU A 44 2.13 -1.74 2.91
N LYS A 45 3.35 -2.14 3.34
CA LYS A 45 4.09 -1.48 4.43
C LYS A 45 4.53 -0.04 4.09
N ALA A 46 4.52 0.34 2.83
CA ALA A 46 4.85 1.70 2.39
C ALA A 46 3.67 2.68 2.50
N PHE A 47 2.43 2.17 2.58
CA PHE A 47 1.21 2.99 2.61
C PHE A 47 0.34 2.76 3.84
N LEU A 48 0.58 1.67 4.56
CA LEU A 48 -0.13 1.27 5.77
C LEU A 48 0.87 1.10 6.93
N PRO A 49 0.46 1.39 8.17
CA PRO A 49 1.33 1.33 9.35
C PRO A 49 1.61 -0.11 9.80
N ILE A 50 1.94 -0.99 8.85
CA ILE A 50 2.22 -2.39 9.08
C ILE A 50 3.69 -2.55 9.44
N GLY A 51 3.97 -3.02 10.66
CA GLY A 51 5.30 -3.30 11.16
C GLY A 51 5.74 -4.76 10.93
N HIS A 52 6.35 -5.33 11.93
CA HIS A 52 6.83 -6.72 11.91
C HIS A 52 5.86 -7.67 12.60
N PRO A 53 5.82 -8.96 12.19
CA PRO A 53 5.15 -9.97 12.97
C PRO A 53 5.76 -10.02 14.38
N ALA A 54 4.91 -10.10 15.39
CA ALA A 54 5.29 -10.21 16.80
C ALA A 54 4.59 -11.40 17.44
N ILE A 55 5.26 -12.02 18.39
CA ILE A 55 4.72 -13.12 19.18
C ILE A 55 4.64 -12.63 20.62
N VAL A 56 3.45 -12.74 21.20
CA VAL A 56 3.20 -12.39 22.59
C VAL A 56 3.27 -13.66 23.43
N PHE A 57 4.10 -13.62 24.48
CA PHE A 57 4.25 -14.71 25.42
C PHE A 57 3.65 -14.32 26.77
N ASP A 58 3.01 -15.28 27.42
CA ASP A 58 2.69 -15.21 28.84
C ASP A 58 4.00 -15.32 29.64
N SER A 59 4.34 -14.27 30.39
CA SER A 59 5.59 -14.19 31.15
C SER A 59 5.69 -15.23 32.28
N SER A 60 4.55 -15.76 32.77
CA SER A 60 4.50 -16.72 33.85
C SER A 60 4.64 -18.16 33.36
N THR A 61 4.11 -18.48 32.20
CA THR A 61 4.06 -19.84 31.65
C THR A 61 5.02 -20.07 30.49
N GLY A 62 5.57 -18.99 29.87
CA GLY A 62 6.38 -19.05 28.65
C GLY A 62 5.61 -19.48 27.39
N LYS A 63 4.30 -19.62 27.48
CA LYS A 63 3.47 -20.03 26.34
C LYS A 63 3.14 -18.86 25.42
N ILE A 64 3.05 -19.16 24.13
CA ILE A 64 2.53 -18.20 23.14
C ILE A 64 1.04 -17.99 23.39
N VAL A 65 0.64 -16.75 23.65
CA VAL A 65 -0.75 -16.36 23.87
C VAL A 65 -1.35 -15.63 22.67
N ASP A 66 -0.49 -15.00 21.84
CA ASP A 66 -0.99 -14.30 20.65
C ASP A 66 0.10 -14.19 19.59
N ARG A 67 -0.34 -13.96 18.33
CA ARG A 67 0.50 -13.60 17.18
C ARG A 67 -0.12 -12.38 16.52
N THR A 68 0.61 -11.29 16.55
CA THR A 68 0.14 -9.99 16.06
C THR A 68 1.13 -9.36 15.09
N ILE A 69 0.76 -8.22 14.53
CA ILE A 69 1.65 -7.38 13.71
C ILE A 69 1.82 -6.06 14.44
N THR A 70 3.05 -5.64 14.63
CA THR A 70 3.33 -4.34 15.26
C THR A 70 2.90 -3.20 14.36
N PHE A 71 2.50 -2.08 14.95
CA PHE A 71 2.25 -0.84 14.23
C PHE A 71 3.56 -0.11 13.97
N ARG A 72 3.66 0.50 12.77
CA ARG A 72 4.80 1.30 12.38
C ARG A 72 4.35 2.48 11.52
N ASN A 73 4.15 3.63 12.14
CA ASN A 73 3.64 4.82 11.47
C ASN A 73 4.67 5.54 10.61
N GLU A 74 5.97 5.27 10.82
CA GLU A 74 7.05 5.91 10.08
C GLU A 74 8.27 5.01 9.90
N LEU A 75 9.08 5.35 8.92
CA LEU A 75 10.41 4.80 8.68
C LEU A 75 11.45 5.91 8.77
N LYS A 76 12.55 5.63 9.44
CA LYS A 76 13.73 6.51 9.46
C LYS A 76 14.67 6.13 8.32
N LYS A 77 14.97 7.06 7.42
CA LYS A 77 15.98 6.88 6.37
C LYS A 77 17.38 6.99 6.94
N VAL A 78 18.37 6.54 6.16
CA VAL A 78 19.81 6.60 6.52
C VAL A 78 20.24 8.02 6.92
N HIS A 79 19.67 9.07 6.33
CA HIS A 79 19.95 10.47 6.65
C HIS A 79 18.93 11.09 7.63
N GLU A 80 18.39 10.29 8.54
CA GLU A 80 17.48 10.70 9.62
C GLU A 80 16.12 11.28 9.18
N ALA A 81 15.85 11.39 7.88
CA ALA A 81 14.55 11.84 7.39
C ALA A 81 13.46 10.82 7.71
N HIS A 82 12.41 11.26 8.37
CA HIS A 82 11.23 10.44 8.66
C HIS A 82 10.33 10.34 7.44
N VAL A 83 9.85 9.14 7.15
CA VAL A 83 8.91 8.86 6.07
C VAL A 83 7.67 8.21 6.67
N PRO A 84 6.50 8.89 6.63
CA PRO A 84 5.27 8.29 7.14
C PRO A 84 4.90 7.07 6.31
N THR A 85 4.39 6.03 6.97
CA THR A 85 3.93 4.78 6.36
C THR A 85 2.42 4.58 6.49
N ASP A 86 1.73 5.47 7.19
CA ASP A 86 0.28 5.48 7.40
C ASP A 86 -0.49 6.33 6.37
N THR A 87 0.14 6.64 5.25
CA THR A 87 -0.30 7.68 4.31
C THR A 87 -1.71 7.50 3.74
N PHE A 88 -2.20 6.26 3.66
CA PHE A 88 -3.57 5.98 3.22
C PHE A 88 -4.59 6.05 4.37
N LEU A 89 -4.16 5.85 5.61
CA LEU A 89 -5.03 5.99 6.78
C LEU A 89 -5.11 7.43 7.27
N SER A 90 -3.99 8.16 7.21
CA SER A 90 -3.92 9.57 7.61
C SER A 90 -4.56 10.54 6.61
N GLY A 91 -4.98 10.06 5.42
CA GLY A 91 -5.52 10.91 4.36
C GLY A 91 -4.49 11.85 3.73
N ALA A 92 -3.19 11.57 3.86
CA ALA A 92 -2.11 12.44 3.35
C ALA A 92 -2.12 12.62 1.83
N TYR A 93 -2.75 11.70 1.10
CA TYR A 93 -2.85 11.74 -0.38
C TYR A 93 -4.28 11.50 -0.86
N PRO A 94 -5.24 12.43 -0.58
CA PRO A 94 -6.66 12.22 -0.87
C PRO A 94 -6.98 12.20 -2.38
N PHE A 95 -6.03 12.58 -3.23
CA PHE A 95 -6.17 12.54 -4.70
C PHE A 95 -5.62 11.25 -5.32
N VAL A 96 -4.89 10.40 -4.57
CA VAL A 96 -4.40 9.10 -5.07
C VAL A 96 -5.42 8.04 -4.74
N SER A 97 -6.16 7.57 -5.74
CA SER A 97 -7.24 6.58 -5.57
C SER A 97 -6.72 5.17 -5.28
N ALA A 98 -5.59 4.81 -5.87
CA ALA A 98 -4.95 3.52 -5.60
C ALA A 98 -3.46 3.53 -5.96
N VAL A 99 -2.77 2.54 -5.44
CA VAL A 99 -1.42 2.16 -5.88
C VAL A 99 -1.48 0.82 -6.58
N LEU A 100 -1.00 0.79 -7.81
CA LEU A 100 -0.78 -0.44 -8.58
C LEU A 100 0.67 -0.87 -8.42
N HIS A 101 0.88 -2.05 -7.87
CA HIS A 101 2.20 -2.62 -7.65
C HIS A 101 2.46 -3.79 -8.59
N SER A 102 3.68 -3.87 -9.12
CA SER A 102 4.17 -5.01 -9.89
C SER A 102 5.66 -5.24 -9.63
N ARG A 103 6.12 -6.45 -9.90
CA ARG A 103 7.54 -6.82 -9.93
C ARG A 103 7.97 -7.38 -11.29
N VAL A 104 7.11 -7.24 -12.29
CA VAL A 104 7.40 -7.75 -13.66
C VAL A 104 8.61 -7.04 -14.25
N ASP A 105 9.45 -7.85 -14.90
CA ASP A 105 10.50 -7.43 -15.81
C ASP A 105 10.52 -8.35 -17.05
N CYS A 106 11.51 -8.19 -17.91
CA CYS A 106 11.62 -9.00 -19.13
C CYS A 106 11.95 -10.47 -18.90
N ALA A 107 12.34 -10.86 -17.67
CA ALA A 107 12.72 -12.24 -17.32
C ALA A 107 11.63 -12.98 -16.53
N ASN A 108 10.69 -12.26 -15.93
CA ASN A 108 9.66 -12.82 -15.04
C ASN A 108 8.23 -12.46 -15.46
N LEU A 109 7.97 -12.41 -16.76
CA LEU A 109 6.61 -12.16 -17.26
C LEU A 109 5.64 -13.24 -16.76
N PRO A 110 4.48 -12.85 -16.18
CA PRO A 110 3.50 -13.80 -15.73
C PRO A 110 2.85 -14.53 -16.91
N SER A 111 2.49 -15.79 -16.72
CA SER A 111 1.76 -16.58 -17.71
C SER A 111 0.31 -16.12 -17.90
N ARG A 112 -0.21 -15.32 -16.97
CA ARG A 112 -1.58 -14.80 -16.96
C ARG A 112 -1.57 -13.29 -16.76
N LEU A 113 -2.34 -12.56 -17.55
CA LEU A 113 -2.53 -11.13 -17.38
C LEU A 113 -3.03 -10.83 -15.95
N GLY A 114 -2.37 -9.89 -15.28
CA GLY A 114 -2.70 -9.48 -13.90
C GLY A 114 -2.15 -10.41 -12.82
N GLY A 115 -1.53 -11.54 -13.15
CA GLY A 115 -1.07 -12.51 -12.17
C GLY A 115 0.01 -12.01 -11.19
N ASP A 116 0.71 -10.95 -11.54
CA ASP A 116 1.72 -10.28 -10.73
C ASP A 116 1.33 -8.86 -10.31
N PHE A 117 0.22 -8.33 -10.83
CA PHE A 117 -0.30 -7.02 -10.46
C PHE A 117 -1.11 -7.12 -9.18
N GLN A 118 -0.87 -6.17 -8.28
CA GLN A 118 -1.62 -6.02 -7.04
C GLN A 118 -1.98 -4.55 -6.85
N MET A 119 -3.23 -4.28 -6.50
CA MET A 119 -3.73 -2.93 -6.28
C MET A 119 -4.12 -2.74 -4.82
N LEU A 120 -3.69 -1.63 -4.23
CA LEU A 120 -4.13 -1.17 -2.93
C LEU A 120 -4.98 0.10 -3.11
N HIS A 121 -6.25 0.01 -2.75
CA HIS A 121 -7.18 1.14 -2.78
C HIS A 121 -6.98 2.07 -1.60
N ASN A 122 -7.04 3.37 -1.85
CA ASN A 122 -7.01 4.40 -0.81
C ASN A 122 -8.44 4.71 -0.36
N PRO A 123 -8.79 4.48 0.91
CA PRO A 123 -10.15 4.73 1.42
C PRO A 123 -10.53 6.22 1.43
N SER A 124 -9.54 7.12 1.45
CA SER A 124 -9.75 8.58 1.54
C SER A 124 -9.85 9.30 0.19
N ALA A 125 -9.81 8.57 -0.93
CA ALA A 125 -9.78 9.15 -2.28
C ALA A 125 -11.01 8.76 -3.12
N VAL A 126 -11.05 9.25 -4.36
CA VAL A 126 -12.06 8.84 -5.34
C VAL A 126 -12.02 7.32 -5.52
N SER A 127 -13.16 6.67 -5.28
CA SER A 127 -13.29 5.22 -5.38
C SER A 127 -13.16 4.74 -6.84
N ILE A 128 -12.47 3.63 -7.01
CA ILE A 128 -12.40 2.88 -8.27
C ILE A 128 -13.39 1.72 -8.16
N PRO A 129 -14.24 1.48 -9.17
CA PRO A 129 -15.11 0.31 -9.19
C PRO A 129 -14.33 -1.00 -9.11
N ASP A 130 -14.79 -1.96 -8.31
CA ASP A 130 -14.08 -3.22 -8.03
C ASP A 130 -13.95 -4.10 -9.27
N ASP A 131 -14.90 -4.01 -10.20
CA ASP A 131 -14.93 -4.77 -11.45
C ASP A 131 -13.98 -4.25 -12.52
N LEU A 132 -13.56 -2.97 -12.44
CA LEU A 132 -12.70 -2.36 -13.46
C LEU A 132 -11.35 -3.08 -13.60
N PHE A 133 -10.84 -3.62 -12.52
CA PHE A 133 -9.56 -4.35 -12.47
C PHE A 133 -9.70 -5.77 -11.91
N ALA A 134 -10.85 -6.42 -12.15
CA ALA A 134 -11.14 -7.77 -11.63
C ALA A 134 -10.16 -8.87 -12.11
N PHE A 135 -9.32 -8.58 -13.10
CA PHE A 135 -8.31 -9.51 -13.61
C PHE A 135 -7.03 -9.55 -12.75
N MET A 136 -6.91 -8.68 -11.75
CA MET A 136 -5.76 -8.63 -10.83
C MET A 136 -6.21 -8.69 -9.37
N LYS A 137 -5.25 -8.96 -8.50
CA LYS A 137 -5.46 -8.97 -7.05
C LYS A 137 -5.64 -7.55 -6.52
N GLN A 138 -6.72 -7.31 -5.79
CA GLN A 138 -7.04 -6.00 -5.23
C GLN A 138 -7.19 -6.07 -3.72
N PHE A 139 -6.77 -5.02 -3.03
CA PHE A 139 -6.91 -4.87 -1.59
C PHE A 139 -7.61 -3.58 -1.24
N ARG A 140 -8.58 -3.66 -0.35
CA ARG A 140 -9.27 -2.51 0.24
C ARG A 140 -9.02 -2.45 1.73
N VAL A 141 -8.72 -1.26 2.22
CA VAL A 141 -8.58 -1.00 3.65
C VAL A 141 -9.93 -0.57 4.18
N THR A 142 -10.34 -1.18 5.29
CA THR A 142 -11.44 -0.72 6.13
C THR A 142 -10.89 -0.33 7.48
N THR A 143 -11.37 0.79 8.02
CA THR A 143 -10.92 1.35 9.30
C THR A 143 -12.06 1.31 10.30
N ASP A 144 -11.77 0.85 11.51
CA ASP A 144 -12.57 1.01 12.70
C ASP A 144 -11.88 2.02 13.64
N ASP A 145 -12.52 2.42 14.74
CA ASP A 145 -12.03 3.49 15.62
C ASP A 145 -10.56 3.33 16.05
N ASP A 146 -10.09 2.12 16.33
CA ASP A 146 -8.73 1.83 16.82
C ASP A 146 -7.95 0.82 15.96
N SER A 147 -8.53 0.37 14.84
CA SER A 147 -7.91 -0.67 14.02
C SER A 147 -8.15 -0.46 12.52
N PHE A 148 -7.40 -1.17 11.70
CA PHE A 148 -7.72 -1.33 10.29
C PHE A 148 -7.64 -2.79 9.89
N SER A 149 -8.42 -3.16 8.91
CA SER A 149 -8.35 -4.47 8.27
C SER A 149 -8.09 -4.34 6.77
N LEU A 150 -7.47 -5.36 6.20
CA LEU A 150 -7.18 -5.45 4.78
C LEU A 150 -8.00 -6.58 4.18
N ARG A 151 -8.94 -6.22 3.32
CA ARG A 151 -9.79 -7.16 2.60
C ARG A 151 -9.29 -7.34 1.17
N GLU A 152 -9.14 -8.58 0.73
CA GLU A 152 -8.96 -8.94 -0.67
C GLU A 152 -10.33 -8.95 -1.36
N LEU A 153 -10.42 -8.32 -2.56
CA LEU A 153 -11.62 -8.21 -3.38
C LEU A 153 -11.67 -9.30 -4.44
#